data_e47c2c8dc2464f1dd50cb1cc3a315b04
#
_entry.id   e47c2c8dc2464f1dd50cb1cc3a315b04
#
_cell.length_a   1.000
_cell.length_b   1.000
_cell.length_c   1.000
_cell.angle_alpha   90.00
_cell.angle_beta   90.00
_cell.angle_gamma   90.00
#
_symmetry.space_group_name_H-M   'P 1'
#
loop_
_entity.id
_entity.type
_entity.pdbx_description
1 polymer ?
#
loop_
_entity_poly.entity_id
_entity_poly.type
_entity_poly.pdbx_seq_one_letter_code
_entity_poly.pdbx_strand_id
1 'polypeptide(L)'
;MKLSGILAVLLLVYTERSGFGMCHPKPACRYPPSQWCRSLEIAIECRVEKQCMEVNATRPNQAVPVVSVTLYYESLCPDCREFITQQLFPTWTMLQDIMAVTLVPYGNAKELRSANSPFTCQHGEPECRGNMIEACILHLTERTLAFHIIYCMESSADVLSAAQSCLWLYAPSVPWSRVDSCVKGDLGYQLMRANALMTRALNPAHTHVPWITFNGEYTEENEDKAMSSLFQLVCHLYKGVKPPACTGAPVRLDRSFC
;
A
#
# COMPACT_ATOMS: atom_id res chain seq x y z
N MET A 1 -62.92 -3.89 -43.44
CA MET A 1 -62.73 -4.06 -41.99
C MET A 1 -61.93 -5.32 -41.67
N LYS A 2 -60.61 -5.35 -41.91
CA LYS A 2 -59.72 -6.48 -41.48
C LYS A 2 -58.23 -6.07 -41.39
N LEU A 3 -57.92 -4.75 -41.28
CA LEU A 3 -56.54 -4.30 -41.11
C LEU A 3 -56.17 -3.92 -39.67
N SER A 4 -57.15 -3.81 -38.76
CA SER A 4 -56.89 -3.41 -37.33
C SER A 4 -56.33 -4.53 -36.44
N GLY A 5 -56.54 -5.82 -36.81
CA GLY A 5 -56.13 -6.94 -35.96
C GLY A 5 -54.65 -7.32 -36.09
N ILE A 6 -54.05 -7.05 -37.23
CA ILE A 6 -52.64 -7.43 -37.50
C ILE A 6 -51.65 -6.43 -36.86
N LEU A 7 -52.03 -5.16 -36.76
CA LEU A 7 -51.20 -4.14 -36.09
C LEU A 7 -51.14 -4.34 -34.57
N ALA A 8 -52.23 -4.80 -33.94
CA ALA A 8 -52.28 -5.05 -32.49
C ALA A 8 -51.41 -6.28 -32.09
N VAL A 9 -51.34 -7.32 -32.94
CA VAL A 9 -50.53 -8.52 -32.67
C VAL A 9 -49.05 -8.23 -32.90
N LEU A 10 -48.69 -7.37 -33.83
CA LEU A 10 -47.28 -6.96 -34.06
C LEU A 10 -46.78 -6.04 -32.92
N LEU A 11 -47.61 -5.23 -32.34
CA LEU A 11 -47.24 -4.42 -31.16
C LEU A 11 -47.08 -5.26 -29.89
N LEU A 12 -47.84 -6.33 -29.71
CA LEU A 12 -47.68 -7.22 -28.56
C LEU A 12 -46.43 -8.11 -28.63
N VAL A 13 -45.99 -8.50 -29.83
CA VAL A 13 -44.78 -9.31 -30.04
C VAL A 13 -43.50 -8.44 -29.86
N TYR A 14 -43.58 -7.14 -30.09
CA TYR A 14 -42.46 -6.21 -29.87
C TYR A 14 -42.23 -5.82 -28.40
N THR A 15 -43.22 -5.96 -27.51
CA THR A 15 -43.08 -5.62 -26.09
C THR A 15 -42.48 -6.75 -25.24
N GLU A 16 -42.44 -8.01 -25.76
CA GLU A 16 -41.86 -9.12 -25.00
C GLU A 16 -40.35 -9.33 -25.20
N ARG A 17 -39.71 -8.55 -26.09
CA ARG A 17 -38.25 -8.68 -26.34
C ARG A 17 -37.39 -7.56 -25.76
N SER A 18 -37.99 -6.57 -25.12
CA SER A 18 -37.25 -5.59 -24.35
C SER A 18 -37.17 -6.05 -22.89
N GLY A 19 -36.49 -7.13 -22.64
CA GLY A 19 -36.00 -7.47 -21.31
C GLY A 19 -34.99 -6.40 -20.88
N PHE A 20 -35.49 -5.22 -20.50
CA PHE A 20 -34.71 -4.32 -19.65
C PHE A 20 -34.45 -5.07 -18.35
N GLY A 21 -33.29 -5.74 -18.28
CA GLY A 21 -32.77 -6.22 -17.02
C GLY A 21 -32.69 -5.03 -16.10
N MET A 22 -33.68 -4.87 -15.22
CA MET A 22 -33.57 -3.92 -14.13
C MET A 22 -32.34 -4.30 -13.31
N CYS A 23 -31.25 -3.52 -13.47
CA CYS A 23 -30.14 -3.59 -12.52
C CYS A 23 -30.72 -3.25 -11.13
N HIS A 24 -31.03 -4.29 -10.36
CA HIS A 24 -31.36 -4.09 -8.96
C HIS A 24 -30.08 -3.57 -8.30
N PRO A 25 -30.11 -2.42 -7.63
CA PRO A 25 -28.97 -1.96 -6.88
C PRO A 25 -28.56 -3.08 -5.92
N LYS A 26 -27.32 -3.59 -6.05
CA LYS A 26 -26.77 -4.53 -5.08
C LYS A 26 -26.95 -3.92 -3.70
N PRO A 27 -27.51 -4.63 -2.71
CA PRO A 27 -27.50 -4.15 -1.35
C PRO A 27 -26.05 -3.82 -1.00
N ALA A 28 -25.81 -2.59 -0.55
CA ALA A 28 -24.49 -2.11 -0.23
C ALA A 28 -23.93 -2.99 0.89
N CYS A 29 -22.84 -3.72 0.57
CA CYS A 29 -22.07 -4.43 1.59
C CYS A 29 -21.51 -3.41 2.59
N ARG A 30 -21.78 -3.58 3.89
CA ARG A 30 -21.32 -2.65 4.93
C ARG A 30 -19.83 -2.81 5.29
N TYR A 31 -19.18 -3.83 4.75
CA TYR A 31 -17.77 -4.07 4.97
C TYR A 31 -16.93 -3.52 3.81
N PRO A 32 -15.75 -2.96 4.06
CA PRO A 32 -14.83 -2.57 3.00
C PRO A 32 -14.30 -3.80 2.24
N PRO A 33 -13.92 -3.67 0.96
CA PRO A 33 -13.46 -4.79 0.13
C PRO A 33 -12.35 -5.64 0.76
N SER A 34 -11.46 -5.05 1.55
CA SER A 34 -10.38 -5.75 2.28
C SER A 34 -10.87 -6.75 3.33
N GLN A 35 -12.14 -6.69 3.70
CA GLN A 35 -12.74 -7.58 4.70
C GLN A 35 -13.70 -8.63 4.12
N TRP A 36 -14.04 -8.56 2.84
CA TRP A 36 -15.06 -9.40 2.24
C TRP A 36 -14.81 -10.91 2.35
N CYS A 37 -13.57 -11.33 2.32
CA CYS A 37 -13.22 -12.76 2.46
C CYS A 37 -12.72 -13.14 3.86
N ARG A 38 -12.95 -12.29 4.87
CA ARG A 38 -12.46 -12.52 6.24
C ARG A 38 -13.25 -13.62 6.97
N SER A 39 -14.55 -13.72 6.69
CA SER A 39 -15.40 -14.81 7.18
C SER A 39 -16.45 -15.16 6.12
N LEU A 40 -17.01 -16.39 6.23
CA LEU A 40 -18.08 -16.84 5.34
C LEU A 40 -19.33 -15.96 5.47
N GLU A 41 -19.66 -15.49 6.67
CA GLU A 41 -20.81 -14.62 6.93
C GLU A 41 -20.67 -13.28 6.19
N ILE A 42 -19.48 -12.66 6.24
CA ILE A 42 -19.19 -11.43 5.52
C ILE A 42 -19.25 -11.67 4.00
N ALA A 43 -18.69 -12.79 3.52
CA ALA A 43 -18.73 -13.15 2.11
C ALA A 43 -20.17 -13.30 1.59
N ILE A 44 -21.03 -13.94 2.37
CA ILE A 44 -22.48 -14.09 2.06
C ILE A 44 -23.18 -12.72 2.05
N GLU A 45 -22.98 -11.91 3.08
CA GLU A 45 -23.56 -10.57 3.16
C GLU A 45 -23.14 -9.68 1.97
N CYS A 46 -21.88 -9.79 1.57
CA CYS A 46 -21.32 -9.03 0.45
C CYS A 46 -21.52 -9.71 -0.92
N ARG A 47 -22.12 -10.91 -0.96
CA ARG A 47 -22.38 -11.71 -2.16
C ARG A 47 -21.11 -12.01 -2.98
N VAL A 48 -20.05 -12.37 -2.29
CA VAL A 48 -18.73 -12.68 -2.88
C VAL A 48 -18.21 -14.08 -2.46
N GLU A 49 -19.10 -14.99 -2.03
CA GLU A 49 -18.75 -16.30 -1.50
C GLU A 49 -17.90 -17.10 -2.50
N LYS A 50 -18.32 -17.10 -3.78
CA LYS A 50 -17.62 -17.83 -4.83
C LYS A 50 -16.20 -17.30 -5.01
N GLN A 51 -16.05 -15.99 -5.08
CA GLN A 51 -14.75 -15.33 -5.22
C GLN A 51 -13.86 -15.60 -4.01
N CYS A 52 -14.44 -15.55 -2.80
CA CYS A 52 -13.69 -15.85 -1.58
C CYS A 52 -13.31 -17.33 -1.48
N MET A 53 -14.16 -18.25 -1.94
CA MET A 53 -13.80 -19.68 -2.00
C MET A 53 -12.67 -19.92 -3.01
N GLU A 54 -12.69 -19.29 -4.17
CA GLU A 54 -11.61 -19.37 -5.17
C GLU A 54 -10.29 -18.83 -4.60
N VAL A 55 -10.32 -17.67 -3.91
CA VAL A 55 -9.15 -17.11 -3.25
C VAL A 55 -8.63 -18.02 -2.14
N ASN A 56 -9.51 -18.65 -1.34
CA ASN A 56 -9.11 -19.57 -0.27
C ASN A 56 -8.65 -20.94 -0.79
N ALA A 57 -9.23 -21.44 -1.90
CA ALA A 57 -8.81 -22.70 -2.53
C ALA A 57 -7.41 -22.60 -3.15
N THR A 58 -7.00 -21.40 -3.55
CA THR A 58 -5.65 -21.13 -4.06
C THR A 58 -4.63 -20.86 -2.97
N ARG A 59 -5.05 -20.73 -1.69
CA ARG A 59 -4.13 -20.66 -0.55
C ARG A 59 -3.59 -22.05 -0.23
N PRO A 60 -2.30 -22.32 -0.46
CA PRO A 60 -1.69 -23.56 -0.02
C PRO A 60 -1.78 -23.65 1.50
N ASN A 61 -2.04 -24.87 2.02
CA ASN A 61 -2.12 -25.18 3.47
C ASN A 61 -0.78 -24.99 4.24
N GLN A 62 0.28 -24.57 3.59
CA GLN A 62 1.50 -24.05 4.21
C GLN A 62 1.63 -22.58 3.82
N ALA A 63 1.51 -21.72 4.82
CA ALA A 63 1.76 -20.29 4.65
C ALA A 63 3.23 -20.07 4.25
N VAL A 64 3.50 -19.99 2.94
CA VAL A 64 4.82 -19.60 2.45
C VAL A 64 5.05 -18.16 2.90
N PRO A 65 6.19 -17.86 3.55
CA PRO A 65 6.48 -16.49 3.97
C PRO A 65 6.42 -15.52 2.79
N VAL A 66 5.77 -14.40 3.00
CA VAL A 66 5.78 -13.30 2.04
C VAL A 66 7.20 -12.73 1.92
N VAL A 67 7.51 -12.08 0.81
CA VAL A 67 8.78 -11.36 0.65
C VAL A 67 8.75 -10.12 1.53
N SER A 68 9.60 -10.08 2.55
CA SER A 68 9.75 -8.93 3.42
C SER A 68 10.73 -7.94 2.79
N VAL A 69 10.26 -6.73 2.51
CA VAL A 69 11.09 -5.62 1.97
C VAL A 69 11.18 -4.54 3.04
N THR A 70 12.39 -4.23 3.50
CA THR A 70 12.62 -3.12 4.41
C THR A 70 13.41 -2.04 3.70
N LEU A 71 12.87 -0.83 3.71
CA LEU A 71 13.49 0.36 3.13
C LEU A 71 14.00 1.27 4.26
N TYR A 72 15.31 1.52 4.26
CA TYR A 72 15.96 2.54 5.09
C TYR A 72 16.21 3.77 4.21
N TYR A 73 15.66 4.91 4.58
CA TYR A 73 15.58 6.07 3.69
C TYR A 73 15.53 7.41 4.42
N GLU A 74 15.58 8.47 3.65
CA GLU A 74 15.40 9.85 4.08
C GLU A 74 14.27 10.52 3.30
N SER A 75 13.43 11.26 4.00
CA SER A 75 12.23 11.90 3.44
C SER A 75 12.50 12.97 2.38
N LEU A 76 13.70 13.55 2.32
CA LEU A 76 14.05 14.53 1.30
C LEU A 76 15.11 14.03 0.30
N CYS A 77 15.58 12.80 0.44
CA CYS A 77 16.50 12.18 -0.49
C CYS A 77 15.80 11.91 -1.84
N PRO A 78 16.27 12.47 -2.97
CA PRO A 78 15.63 12.31 -4.27
C PRO A 78 15.49 10.85 -4.71
N ASP A 79 16.54 10.05 -4.57
CA ASP A 79 16.55 8.64 -4.97
C ASP A 79 15.61 7.79 -4.09
N CYS A 80 15.51 8.12 -2.80
CA CYS A 80 14.56 7.48 -1.89
C CYS A 80 13.11 7.75 -2.30
N ARG A 81 12.80 9.01 -2.62
CA ARG A 81 11.48 9.44 -3.09
C ARG A 81 11.13 8.79 -4.41
N GLU A 82 12.08 8.72 -5.35
CA GLU A 82 11.90 8.05 -6.64
C GLU A 82 11.62 6.55 -6.42
N PHE A 83 12.39 5.88 -5.57
CA PHE A 83 12.17 4.47 -5.27
C PHE A 83 10.79 4.22 -4.62
N ILE A 84 10.40 5.03 -3.64
CA ILE A 84 9.08 4.91 -2.99
C ILE A 84 7.96 5.08 -4.01
N THR A 85 8.06 6.09 -4.88
CA THR A 85 6.96 6.48 -5.77
C THR A 85 6.89 5.65 -7.05
N GLN A 86 8.03 5.23 -7.60
CA GLN A 86 8.07 4.55 -8.90
C GLN A 86 8.20 3.02 -8.77
N GLN A 87 8.78 2.52 -7.68
CA GLN A 87 9.01 1.10 -7.51
C GLN A 87 8.23 0.50 -6.33
N LEU A 88 8.40 1.04 -5.11
CA LEU A 88 7.96 0.37 -3.90
C LEU A 88 6.43 0.35 -3.76
N PHE A 89 5.80 1.52 -3.82
CA PHE A 89 4.35 1.62 -3.64
C PHE A 89 3.56 0.98 -4.79
N PRO A 90 3.89 1.18 -6.08
CA PRO A 90 3.22 0.49 -7.18
C PRO A 90 3.34 -1.04 -7.08
N THR A 91 4.54 -1.54 -6.76
CA THR A 91 4.77 -2.98 -6.59
C THR A 91 3.95 -3.55 -5.43
N TRP A 92 3.99 -2.89 -4.28
CA TRP A 92 3.22 -3.31 -3.13
C TRP A 92 1.71 -3.33 -3.39
N THR A 93 1.18 -2.33 -4.10
CA THR A 93 -0.24 -2.29 -4.48
C THR A 93 -0.65 -3.50 -5.32
N MET A 94 0.23 -4.00 -6.19
CA MET A 94 -0.04 -5.16 -7.05
C MET A 94 0.23 -6.50 -6.36
N LEU A 95 1.14 -6.54 -5.38
CA LEU A 95 1.68 -7.77 -4.79
C LEU A 95 1.50 -7.86 -3.27
N GLN A 96 0.56 -7.10 -2.68
CA GLN A 96 0.36 -7.05 -1.22
C GLN A 96 0.10 -8.41 -0.56
N ASP A 97 -0.39 -9.40 -1.32
CA ASP A 97 -0.63 -10.76 -0.83
C ASP A 97 0.67 -11.57 -0.65
N ILE A 98 1.75 -11.18 -1.33
CA ILE A 98 3.04 -11.89 -1.32
C ILE A 98 4.20 -10.99 -0.88
N MET A 99 3.94 -9.73 -0.52
CA MET A 99 4.93 -8.74 -0.16
C MET A 99 4.55 -8.01 1.12
N ALA A 100 5.47 -7.88 2.05
CA ALA A 100 5.34 -7.02 3.23
C ALA A 100 6.39 -5.92 3.18
N VAL A 101 5.99 -4.68 3.53
CA VAL A 101 6.87 -3.51 3.52
C VAL A 101 7.07 -2.99 4.94
N THR A 102 8.32 -2.68 5.27
CA THR A 102 8.72 -1.93 6.46
C THR A 102 9.46 -0.69 6.03
N LEU A 103 9.02 0.47 6.51
CA LEU A 103 9.62 1.76 6.24
C LEU A 103 10.39 2.25 7.47
N VAL A 104 11.64 2.65 7.27
CA VAL A 104 12.54 3.13 8.34
C VAL A 104 13.09 4.50 7.95
N PRO A 105 12.31 5.59 8.20
CA PRO A 105 12.75 6.95 7.91
C PRO A 105 13.83 7.40 8.92
N TYR A 106 15.09 7.42 8.48
CA TYR A 106 16.25 7.87 9.27
C TYR A 106 17.49 8.07 8.38
N GLY A 107 17.86 7.07 7.59
CA GLY A 107 18.98 7.11 6.64
C GLY A 107 20.33 7.46 7.28
N ASN A 108 21.01 8.47 6.72
CA ASN A 108 22.31 8.96 7.16
C ASN A 108 22.24 9.95 8.33
N ALA A 109 21.06 10.15 8.92
CA ALA A 109 20.89 11.02 10.08
C ALA A 109 21.81 10.58 11.24
N LYS A 110 22.23 11.55 12.05
CA LYS A 110 23.10 11.31 13.21
C LYS A 110 22.44 11.84 14.46
N GLU A 111 22.42 11.02 15.51
CA GLU A 111 21.96 11.41 16.84
C GLU A 111 23.02 12.29 17.51
N LEU A 112 22.62 13.48 17.94
CA LEU A 112 23.46 14.42 18.68
C LEU A 112 23.15 14.33 20.17
N ARG A 113 24.17 14.58 21.01
CA ARG A 113 23.98 14.72 22.46
C ARG A 113 23.56 16.14 22.87
N SER A 114 22.91 16.89 21.95
CA SER A 114 22.51 18.29 22.19
C SER A 114 21.03 18.37 22.54
N ALA A 115 20.68 19.21 23.51
CA ALA A 115 19.31 19.43 23.96
C ALA A 115 18.44 20.19 22.91
N ASN A 116 19.07 20.94 21.99
CA ASN A 116 18.36 21.84 21.07
C ASN A 116 18.06 21.23 19.69
N SER A 117 18.81 20.21 19.30
CA SER A 117 18.56 19.45 18.06
C SER A 117 19.12 18.05 18.25
N PRO A 118 18.25 17.06 18.52
CA PRO A 118 18.70 15.70 18.83
C PRO A 118 19.25 14.96 17.62
N PHE A 119 18.97 15.43 16.40
CA PHE A 119 19.42 14.82 15.15
C PHE A 119 20.00 15.86 14.18
N THR A 120 20.94 15.43 13.35
CA THR A 120 21.36 16.14 12.14
C THR A 120 21.10 15.24 10.94
N CYS A 121 20.60 15.81 9.83
CA CYS A 121 20.21 15.11 8.64
C CYS A 121 20.96 15.66 7.43
N GLN A 122 21.08 14.85 6.37
CA GLN A 122 21.89 15.17 5.19
C GLN A 122 21.34 16.40 4.46
N HIS A 123 20.02 16.53 4.36
CA HIS A 123 19.35 17.67 3.73
C HIS A 123 18.83 18.70 4.74
N GLY A 124 19.47 18.76 5.92
CA GLY A 124 19.20 19.77 6.95
C GLY A 124 18.04 19.42 7.90
N GLU A 125 17.65 20.41 8.70
CA GLU A 125 16.59 20.28 9.69
C GLU A 125 15.21 19.90 9.08
N PRO A 126 14.81 20.40 7.89
CA PRO A 126 13.57 19.96 7.24
C PRO A 126 13.50 18.44 7.04
N GLU A 127 14.59 17.78 6.68
CA GLU A 127 14.62 16.32 6.52
C GLU A 127 14.47 15.59 7.86
N CYS A 128 15.17 16.06 8.90
CA CYS A 128 14.97 15.49 10.24
C CYS A 128 13.51 15.57 10.67
N ARG A 129 12.84 16.68 10.36
CA ARG A 129 11.43 16.88 10.65
C ARG A 129 10.54 15.98 9.78
N GLY A 130 10.85 15.83 8.50
CA GLY A 130 10.13 14.92 7.58
C GLY A 130 10.21 13.47 8.07
N ASN A 131 11.41 12.98 8.33
CA ASN A 131 11.63 11.63 8.89
C ASN A 131 10.83 11.41 10.19
N MET A 132 10.78 12.42 11.06
CA MET A 132 10.04 12.33 12.33
C MET A 132 8.51 12.35 12.11
N ILE A 133 8.01 13.15 11.16
CA ILE A 133 6.58 13.14 10.78
C ILE A 133 6.19 11.75 10.29
N GLU A 134 6.98 11.16 9.41
CA GLU A 134 6.71 9.83 8.86
C GLU A 134 6.80 8.73 9.93
N ALA A 135 7.78 8.79 10.82
CA ALA A 135 7.88 7.88 11.96
C ALA A 135 6.64 7.99 12.88
N CYS A 136 6.15 9.22 13.12
CA CYS A 136 4.92 9.45 13.88
C CYS A 136 3.67 8.92 13.15
N ILE A 137 3.57 9.10 11.84
CA ILE A 137 2.47 8.56 11.02
C ILE A 137 2.47 7.03 11.06
N LEU A 138 3.63 6.39 10.89
CA LEU A 138 3.80 4.93 10.99
C LEU A 138 3.36 4.38 12.35
N HIS A 139 3.54 5.15 13.43
CA HIS A 139 3.14 4.76 14.78
C HIS A 139 1.65 5.00 15.07
N LEU A 140 1.08 6.10 14.55
CA LEU A 140 -0.26 6.58 14.91
C LEU A 140 -1.37 6.05 14.00
N THR A 141 -1.02 5.47 12.86
CA THR A 141 -1.98 4.94 11.89
C THR A 141 -1.78 3.45 11.65
N GLU A 142 -2.78 2.80 11.05
CA GLU A 142 -2.63 1.43 10.59
C GLU A 142 -1.60 1.38 9.45
N ARG A 143 -0.82 0.31 9.40
CA ARG A 143 0.35 0.17 8.51
C ARG A 143 0.05 0.44 7.03
N THR A 144 -1.06 -0.07 6.54
CA THR A 144 -1.51 0.14 5.16
C THR A 144 -1.80 1.62 4.90
N LEU A 145 -2.53 2.27 5.82
CA LEU A 145 -2.83 3.70 5.72
C LEU A 145 -1.57 4.56 5.84
N ALA A 146 -0.65 4.21 6.75
CA ALA A 146 0.63 4.88 6.88
C ALA A 146 1.39 4.90 5.55
N PHE A 147 1.42 3.77 4.84
CA PHE A 147 2.13 3.69 3.57
C PHE A 147 1.48 4.54 2.48
N HIS A 148 0.15 4.60 2.41
CA HIS A 148 -0.55 5.51 1.49
C HIS A 148 -0.25 6.99 1.80
N ILE A 149 -0.20 7.35 3.09
CA ILE A 149 0.10 8.72 3.52
C ILE A 149 1.53 9.08 3.14
N ILE A 150 2.50 8.21 3.42
CA ILE A 150 3.92 8.44 3.08
C ILE A 150 4.09 8.53 1.56
N TYR A 151 3.49 7.61 0.78
CA TYR A 151 3.50 7.71 -0.68
C TYR A 151 2.93 9.06 -1.19
N CYS A 152 1.84 9.54 -0.61
CA CYS A 152 1.27 10.84 -0.95
C CYS A 152 2.24 11.98 -0.63
N MET A 153 2.91 11.94 0.53
CA MET A 153 3.91 12.94 0.93
C MET A 153 5.09 12.95 -0.04
N GLU A 154 5.68 11.79 -0.28
CA GLU A 154 6.86 11.60 -1.13
C GLU A 154 6.60 11.91 -2.61
N SER A 155 5.34 11.76 -3.07
CA SER A 155 4.91 12.14 -4.42
C SER A 155 4.67 13.65 -4.59
N SER A 156 4.64 14.41 -3.50
CA SER A 156 4.32 15.84 -3.53
C SER A 156 5.55 16.69 -3.85
N ALA A 157 5.34 17.89 -4.38
CA ALA A 157 6.46 18.82 -4.62
C ALA A 157 7.19 19.22 -3.32
N ASP A 158 6.44 19.33 -2.20
CA ASP A 158 6.94 19.62 -0.87
C ASP A 158 6.39 18.58 0.12
N VAL A 159 7.26 17.70 0.57
CA VAL A 159 6.94 16.56 1.44
C VAL A 159 6.32 17.03 2.77
N LEU A 160 6.90 18.07 3.38
CA LEU A 160 6.46 18.54 4.70
C LEU A 160 5.11 19.25 4.62
N SER A 161 4.94 20.10 3.62
CA SER A 161 3.69 20.86 3.43
C SER A 161 2.53 19.93 3.07
N ALA A 162 2.79 18.81 2.39
CA ALA A 162 1.78 17.84 2.00
C ALA A 162 1.30 16.95 3.17
N ALA A 163 2.09 16.79 4.23
CA ALA A 163 1.87 15.80 5.28
C ALA A 163 0.47 15.86 5.90
N GLN A 164 0.00 17.04 6.26
CA GLN A 164 -1.33 17.21 6.85
C GLN A 164 -2.45 16.85 5.89
N SER A 165 -2.36 17.27 4.63
CA SER A 165 -3.36 16.96 3.60
C SER A 165 -3.41 15.49 3.25
N CYS A 166 -2.24 14.83 3.16
CA CYS A 166 -2.12 13.39 2.93
C CYS A 166 -2.70 12.60 4.11
N LEU A 167 -2.42 13.00 5.36
CA LEU A 167 -3.01 12.39 6.54
C LEU A 167 -4.54 12.50 6.52
N TRP A 168 -5.05 13.68 6.23
CA TRP A 168 -6.49 13.91 6.19
C TRP A 168 -7.18 13.09 5.07
N LEU A 169 -6.51 12.92 3.94
CA LEU A 169 -7.04 12.14 2.82
C LEU A 169 -7.21 10.65 3.16
N TYR A 170 -6.21 10.04 3.80
CA TYR A 170 -6.19 8.59 4.02
C TYR A 170 -6.58 8.16 5.44
N ALA A 171 -6.40 9.01 6.43
CA ALA A 171 -6.73 8.72 7.83
C ALA A 171 -7.45 9.90 8.51
N PRO A 172 -8.64 10.32 8.02
CA PRO A 172 -9.36 11.50 8.51
C PRO A 172 -9.75 11.40 9.99
N SER A 173 -9.77 10.21 10.55
CA SER A 173 -10.04 9.99 11.99
C SER A 173 -8.85 10.34 12.89
N VAL A 174 -7.65 10.51 12.32
CA VAL A 174 -6.44 10.89 13.07
C VAL A 174 -6.22 12.40 12.89
N PRO A 175 -6.46 13.22 13.93
CA PRO A 175 -6.26 14.66 13.80
C PRO A 175 -4.77 15.00 13.70
N TRP A 176 -4.44 15.99 12.87
CA TRP A 176 -3.06 16.46 12.69
C TRP A 176 -2.36 16.83 14.01
N SER A 177 -3.12 17.37 14.98
CA SER A 177 -2.59 17.69 16.30
C SER A 177 -1.92 16.52 17.02
N ARG A 178 -2.37 15.27 16.76
CA ARG A 178 -1.71 14.08 17.33
C ARG A 178 -0.34 13.84 16.71
N VAL A 179 -0.22 14.02 15.39
CA VAL A 179 1.07 13.91 14.67
C VAL A 179 2.00 15.03 15.11
N ASP A 180 1.51 16.28 15.17
CA ASP A 180 2.30 17.44 15.60
C ASP A 180 2.78 17.30 17.06
N SER A 181 1.92 16.80 17.96
CA SER A 181 2.31 16.49 19.34
C SER A 181 3.35 15.36 19.43
N CYS A 182 3.25 14.35 18.58
CA CYS A 182 4.26 13.29 18.52
C CYS A 182 5.60 13.85 18.05
N VAL A 183 5.62 14.64 16.97
CA VAL A 183 6.84 15.25 16.40
C VAL A 183 7.53 16.18 17.39
N LYS A 184 6.76 16.97 18.17
CA LYS A 184 7.30 17.94 19.16
C LYS A 184 7.62 17.32 20.50
N GLY A 185 7.17 16.10 20.76
CA GLY A 185 7.29 15.43 22.07
C GLY A 185 8.33 14.31 22.09
N ASP A 186 8.46 13.70 23.26
CA ASP A 186 9.39 12.60 23.50
C ASP A 186 9.11 11.38 22.62
N LEU A 187 7.85 11.17 22.20
CA LEU A 187 7.48 10.04 21.35
C LEU A 187 8.19 10.10 20.00
N GLY A 188 8.18 11.25 19.32
CA GLY A 188 8.88 11.42 18.04
C GLY A 188 10.38 11.16 18.16
N TYR A 189 11.00 11.66 19.23
CA TYR A 189 12.39 11.37 19.53
C TYR A 189 12.66 9.87 19.71
N GLN A 190 11.82 9.18 20.49
CA GLN A 190 11.94 7.74 20.73
C GLN A 190 11.77 6.92 19.44
N LEU A 191 10.83 7.30 18.56
CA LEU A 191 10.61 6.66 17.27
C LEU A 191 11.82 6.84 16.36
N MET A 192 12.33 8.06 16.23
CA MET A 192 13.56 8.33 15.46
C MET A 192 14.76 7.56 16.01
N ARG A 193 14.88 7.47 17.34
CA ARG A 193 15.93 6.68 17.98
C ARG A 193 15.78 5.17 17.72
N ALA A 194 14.56 4.66 17.69
CA ALA A 194 14.30 3.27 17.30
C ALA A 194 14.74 3.02 15.84
N ASN A 195 14.40 3.92 14.93
CA ASN A 195 14.85 3.86 13.53
C ASN A 195 16.39 3.94 13.42
N ALA A 196 17.03 4.81 14.22
CA ALA A 196 18.49 4.88 14.32
C ALA A 196 19.12 3.55 14.76
N LEU A 197 18.51 2.87 15.73
CA LEU A 197 18.98 1.56 16.20
C LEU A 197 18.83 0.50 15.11
N MET A 198 17.69 0.46 14.41
CA MET A 198 17.48 -0.45 13.28
C MET A 198 18.51 -0.22 12.18
N THR A 199 18.76 1.05 11.82
CA THR A 199 19.72 1.41 10.77
C THR A 199 21.16 1.05 11.17
N ARG A 200 21.55 1.28 12.41
CA ARG A 200 22.89 0.91 12.93
C ARG A 200 23.09 -0.61 13.10
N ALA A 201 22.01 -1.37 13.21
CA ALA A 201 22.07 -2.83 13.31
C ALA A 201 22.24 -3.53 11.95
N LEU A 202 22.25 -2.78 10.85
CA LEU A 202 22.46 -3.34 9.51
C LEU A 202 23.81 -4.02 9.40
N ASN A 203 23.82 -5.21 8.80
CA ASN A 203 25.02 -5.95 8.46
C ASN A 203 24.92 -6.50 7.02
N PRO A 204 25.72 -5.99 6.06
CA PRO A 204 26.68 -4.90 6.22
C PRO A 204 26.05 -3.56 6.59
N ALA A 205 26.83 -2.67 7.20
CA ALA A 205 26.38 -1.32 7.48
C ALA A 205 26.04 -0.60 6.17
N HIS A 206 24.96 0.19 6.16
CA HIS A 206 24.63 0.96 4.96
C HIS A 206 25.69 2.00 4.64
N THR A 207 25.90 2.25 3.36
CA THR A 207 26.86 3.24 2.83
C THR A 207 26.16 4.36 2.05
N HIS A 208 24.90 4.18 1.73
CA HIS A 208 24.04 5.11 0.96
C HIS A 208 22.57 4.89 1.34
N VAL A 209 21.69 5.72 0.82
CA VAL A 209 20.25 5.56 0.83
C VAL A 209 19.70 5.84 -0.59
N PRO A 210 18.61 5.18 -1.00
CA PRO A 210 17.86 4.16 -0.29
C PRO A 210 18.69 2.89 -0.06
N TRP A 211 18.56 2.27 1.14
CA TRP A 211 19.14 0.97 1.43
C TRP A 211 18.01 -0.04 1.60
N ILE A 212 18.05 -1.12 0.81
CA ILE A 212 16.92 -2.04 0.68
C ILE A 212 17.34 -3.44 1.11
N THR A 213 16.63 -4.01 2.09
CA THR A 213 16.85 -5.41 2.49
C THR A 213 15.65 -6.27 2.08
N PHE A 214 15.96 -7.51 1.69
CA PHE A 214 14.97 -8.53 1.34
C PHE A 214 15.06 -9.69 2.33
N ASN A 215 13.97 -9.99 3.03
CA ASN A 215 13.91 -11.03 4.07
C ASN A 215 14.99 -10.85 5.16
N GLY A 216 15.36 -9.60 5.44
CA GLY A 216 16.36 -9.23 6.43
C GLY A 216 17.80 -9.23 5.92
N GLU A 217 18.05 -9.56 4.66
CA GLU A 217 19.38 -9.61 4.05
C GLU A 217 19.56 -8.49 3.01
N TYR A 218 20.77 -7.95 2.96
CA TYR A 218 21.20 -6.99 1.94
C TYR A 218 22.13 -7.67 0.94
N THR A 219 21.89 -7.44 -0.34
CA THR A 219 22.87 -7.71 -1.40
C THR A 219 22.78 -6.60 -2.44
N GLU A 220 23.93 -6.14 -2.95
CA GLU A 220 24.02 -5.14 -4.02
C GLU A 220 23.21 -5.59 -5.25
N GLU A 221 23.32 -6.87 -5.62
CA GLU A 221 22.57 -7.44 -6.75
C GLU A 221 21.04 -7.28 -6.61
N ASN A 222 20.50 -7.54 -5.42
CA ASN A 222 19.06 -7.37 -5.19
C ASN A 222 18.64 -5.91 -5.15
N GLU A 223 19.47 -5.02 -4.61
CA GLU A 223 19.20 -3.60 -4.60
C GLU A 223 19.20 -3.03 -6.02
N ASP A 224 20.19 -3.34 -6.85
CA ASP A 224 20.25 -2.95 -8.27
C ASP A 224 19.01 -3.44 -9.05
N LYS A 225 18.62 -4.69 -8.81
CA LYS A 225 17.40 -5.25 -9.40
C LYS A 225 16.14 -4.53 -8.91
N ALA A 226 16.09 -4.18 -7.62
CA ALA A 226 14.94 -3.48 -7.04
C ALA A 226 14.81 -2.06 -7.60
N MET A 227 15.92 -1.34 -7.75
CA MET A 227 15.94 -0.02 -8.36
C MET A 227 15.48 -0.06 -9.83
N SER A 228 15.80 -1.13 -10.54
CA SER A 228 15.39 -1.33 -11.95
C SER A 228 13.95 -1.84 -12.08
N SER A 229 13.57 -2.86 -11.33
CA SER A 229 12.24 -3.49 -11.33
C SER A 229 11.99 -4.31 -10.07
N LEU A 230 11.52 -3.63 -9.02
CA LEU A 230 11.16 -4.28 -7.76
C LEU A 230 10.06 -5.34 -7.96
N PHE A 231 9.11 -5.07 -8.85
CA PHE A 231 8.03 -6.01 -9.17
C PHE A 231 8.56 -7.38 -9.61
N GLN A 232 9.49 -7.39 -10.56
CA GLN A 232 10.08 -8.64 -11.05
C GLN A 232 10.88 -9.35 -9.96
N LEU A 233 11.62 -8.59 -9.16
CA LEU A 233 12.41 -9.15 -8.07
C LEU A 233 11.53 -9.80 -7.00
N VAL A 234 10.45 -9.16 -6.56
CA VAL A 234 9.49 -9.73 -5.59
C VAL A 234 8.86 -11.00 -6.15
N CYS A 235 8.39 -10.97 -7.41
CA CYS A 235 7.88 -12.17 -8.08
C CYS A 235 8.92 -13.31 -8.13
N HIS A 236 10.21 -12.99 -8.32
CA HIS A 236 11.30 -13.97 -8.34
C HIS A 236 11.58 -14.55 -6.95
N LEU A 237 11.66 -13.70 -5.94
CA LEU A 237 12.00 -14.09 -4.56
C LEU A 237 10.88 -14.88 -3.88
N TYR A 238 9.63 -14.64 -4.23
CA TYR A 238 8.51 -15.37 -3.64
C TYR A 238 8.54 -16.85 -4.00
N LYS A 239 8.52 -17.71 -2.99
CA LYS A 239 8.65 -19.18 -3.14
C LYS A 239 7.31 -19.93 -3.18
N GLY A 240 6.18 -19.22 -2.96
CA GLY A 240 4.84 -19.78 -3.06
C GLY A 240 4.27 -19.81 -4.47
N VAL A 241 2.98 -20.12 -4.56
CA VAL A 241 2.23 -20.03 -5.82
C VAL A 241 2.18 -18.57 -6.27
N LYS A 242 2.75 -18.29 -7.41
CA LYS A 242 2.84 -16.93 -7.94
C LYS A 242 1.47 -16.41 -8.34
N PRO A 243 1.10 -15.19 -7.91
CA PRO A 243 -0.15 -14.58 -8.33
C PRO A 243 -0.17 -14.31 -9.84
N PRO A 244 -1.36 -14.18 -10.46
CA PRO A 244 -1.50 -13.88 -11.89
C PRO A 244 -0.68 -12.67 -12.34
N ALA A 245 -0.54 -11.65 -11.50
CA ALA A 245 0.29 -10.48 -11.78
C ALA A 245 1.77 -10.85 -12.08
N CYS A 246 2.32 -11.87 -11.42
CA CYS A 246 3.69 -12.35 -11.65
C CYS A 246 3.82 -13.28 -12.86
N THR A 247 2.74 -13.88 -13.36
CA THR A 247 2.78 -14.89 -14.43
C THR A 247 2.28 -14.36 -15.76
N GLY A 248 1.67 -13.18 -15.81
CA GLY A 248 0.98 -12.63 -16.97
C GLY A 248 -0.27 -13.44 -17.36
N ALA A 249 -0.72 -14.35 -16.49
CA ALA A 249 -1.92 -15.12 -16.74
C ALA A 249 -3.13 -14.18 -16.90
N PRO A 250 -3.97 -14.34 -17.92
CA PRO A 250 -5.12 -13.48 -18.11
C PRO A 250 -6.08 -13.64 -16.93
N VAL A 251 -6.31 -12.56 -16.18
CA VAL A 251 -7.41 -12.51 -15.22
C VAL A 251 -8.69 -12.49 -16.06
N ARG A 252 -9.49 -13.57 -15.99
CA ARG A 252 -10.85 -13.53 -16.51
C ARG A 252 -11.63 -12.53 -15.67
N LEU A 253 -11.72 -11.32 -16.17
CA LEU A 253 -12.68 -10.37 -15.66
C LEU A 253 -14.06 -10.87 -16.08
N ASP A 254 -14.81 -11.48 -15.18
CA ASP A 254 -16.24 -11.67 -15.34
C ASP A 254 -16.86 -10.27 -15.41
N ARG A 255 -17.01 -9.76 -16.63
CA ARG A 255 -17.71 -8.51 -16.84
C ARG A 255 -19.18 -8.78 -16.56
N SER A 256 -19.64 -8.38 -15.37
CA SER A 256 -21.06 -8.23 -15.17
C SER A 256 -21.52 -7.03 -16.00
N PHE A 257 -22.13 -7.31 -17.14
CA PHE A 257 -22.85 -6.28 -17.87
C PHE A 257 -24.15 -6.00 -17.08
N CYS A 258 -24.30 -4.79 -16.62
CA CYS A 258 -25.62 -4.23 -16.33
C CYS A 258 -26.30 -3.84 -17.61
#